data_e0fccc4a650a09e23a760e8def0b7f22
#
_entry.id   e0fccc4a650a09e23a760e8def0b7f22
#
_cell.length_a   1.000
_cell.length_b   1.000
_cell.length_c   1.000
_cell.angle_alpha   90.00
_cell.angle_beta   90.00
_cell.angle_gamma   90.00
#
_symmetry.space_group_name_H-M   'P 1'
#
loop_
_entity.id
_entity.type
_entity.pdbx_description
1 polymer ?
#
loop_
_entity_poly.entity_id
_entity_poly.type
_entity_poly.pdbx_seq_one_letter_code
_entity_poly.pdbx_strand_id
1 'polypeptide(L)'
;SLSVVVVQLTNDANVDNTLNEAQRKINAIRAYLPTDAKEPSLSKFSLSDLPIISIGVTSKLSSQELYDLVDKKIQPELSRVPGVAQVNIIGGRKREIRVNVDAKKLEGYRLSIGQVQQLIAASNLEIPAGKLKTRENSTSIRLLGKIQDVAQLRNLTLASQNGVEIRLSDVADVQDTEKEAEKIARIDQENTLLLQVLKQTDANAVSVSELVRKKMEQVEQTYKNEGVKMLLAEDTSEFTLAA
;
A
#
# COMPACT_ATOMS: atom_id res chain seq x y z
N SER A 1 -20.08 -11.64 -4.60
CA SER A 1 -19.57 -12.96 -4.20
C SER A 1 -18.20 -13.20 -4.83
N LEU A 2 -17.32 -13.90 -4.12
CA LEU A 2 -15.98 -14.30 -4.57
C LEU A 2 -16.00 -15.82 -4.80
N SER A 3 -15.48 -16.28 -5.95
CA SER A 3 -15.25 -17.68 -6.23
C SER A 3 -13.74 -17.91 -6.33
N VAL A 4 -13.23 -18.91 -5.62
CA VAL A 4 -11.81 -19.26 -5.61
C VAL A 4 -11.68 -20.74 -6.00
N VAL A 5 -10.81 -21.02 -6.97
CA VAL A 5 -10.44 -22.37 -7.38
C VAL A 5 -8.97 -22.57 -7.09
N VAL A 6 -8.66 -23.56 -6.26
CA VAL A 6 -7.28 -23.93 -5.93
C VAL A 6 -6.90 -25.19 -6.72
N VAL A 7 -5.82 -25.11 -7.48
CA VAL A 7 -5.26 -26.20 -8.26
C VAL A 7 -3.93 -26.61 -7.65
N GLN A 8 -3.84 -27.86 -7.19
CA GLN A 8 -2.60 -28.41 -6.68
C GLN A 8 -1.85 -29.08 -7.82
N LEU A 9 -0.58 -28.73 -7.98
CA LEU A 9 0.31 -29.31 -8.98
C LEU A 9 1.10 -30.47 -8.39
N THR A 10 1.50 -31.40 -9.24
CA THR A 10 2.46 -32.47 -8.89
C THR A 10 3.86 -31.90 -8.76
N ASN A 11 4.73 -32.57 -7.99
CA ASN A 11 6.08 -32.06 -7.69
C ASN A 11 6.99 -31.91 -8.92
N ASP A 12 6.69 -32.62 -10.00
CA ASP A 12 7.41 -32.58 -11.28
C ASP A 12 6.86 -31.56 -12.27
N ALA A 13 5.74 -30.89 -11.94
CA ALA A 13 5.12 -29.93 -12.81
C ALA A 13 5.90 -28.60 -12.87
N ASN A 14 6.11 -28.10 -14.08
CA ASN A 14 6.64 -26.74 -14.26
C ASN A 14 5.54 -25.71 -14.00
N VAL A 15 5.64 -25.01 -12.86
CA VAL A 15 4.63 -24.06 -12.37
C VAL A 15 4.39 -22.93 -13.36
N ASP A 16 5.44 -22.37 -13.95
CA ASP A 16 5.33 -21.20 -14.84
C ASP A 16 4.68 -21.59 -16.19
N ASN A 17 5.00 -22.78 -16.72
CA ASN A 17 4.34 -23.31 -17.92
C ASN A 17 2.86 -23.60 -17.66
N THR A 18 2.54 -24.20 -16.51
CA THR A 18 1.16 -24.51 -16.12
C THR A 18 0.35 -23.23 -15.91
N LEU A 19 0.93 -22.22 -15.30
CA LEU A 19 0.30 -20.91 -15.12
C LEU A 19 -0.03 -20.24 -16.46
N ASN A 20 0.92 -20.27 -17.40
CA ASN A 20 0.72 -19.72 -18.75
C ASN A 20 -0.37 -20.49 -19.53
N GLU A 21 -0.43 -21.80 -19.38
CA GLU A 21 -1.46 -22.61 -20.01
C GLU A 21 -2.84 -22.36 -19.40
N ALA A 22 -2.92 -22.28 -18.07
CA ALA A 22 -4.14 -21.94 -17.37
C ALA A 22 -4.66 -20.54 -17.77
N GLN A 23 -3.77 -19.54 -17.87
CA GLN A 23 -4.15 -18.19 -18.33
C GLN A 23 -4.71 -18.23 -19.76
N ARG A 24 -4.11 -18.99 -20.66
CA ARG A 24 -4.64 -19.14 -22.03
C ARG A 24 -6.03 -19.76 -22.03
N LYS A 25 -6.25 -20.83 -21.22
CA LYS A 25 -7.56 -21.49 -21.11
C LYS A 25 -8.61 -20.55 -20.51
N ILE A 26 -8.27 -19.79 -19.48
CA ILE A 26 -9.17 -18.79 -18.87
C ILE A 26 -9.53 -17.71 -19.89
N ASN A 27 -8.57 -17.20 -20.65
CA ASN A 27 -8.83 -16.20 -21.68
C ASN A 27 -9.77 -16.74 -22.79
N ALA A 28 -9.64 -18.01 -23.14
CA ALA A 28 -10.49 -18.65 -24.15
C ALA A 28 -11.95 -18.77 -23.72
N ILE A 29 -12.22 -18.94 -22.42
CA ILE A 29 -13.59 -19.06 -21.89
C ILE A 29 -14.18 -17.73 -21.44
N ARG A 30 -13.42 -16.64 -21.52
CA ARG A 30 -13.84 -15.30 -21.04
C ARG A 30 -15.17 -14.85 -21.66
N ALA A 31 -15.38 -15.14 -22.94
CA ALA A 31 -16.61 -14.78 -23.65
C ALA A 31 -17.87 -15.52 -23.14
N TYR A 32 -17.68 -16.62 -22.41
CA TYR A 32 -18.78 -17.41 -21.83
C TYR A 32 -19.07 -17.04 -20.37
N LEU A 33 -18.27 -16.15 -19.76
CA LEU A 33 -18.54 -15.67 -18.41
C LEU A 33 -19.66 -14.60 -18.43
N PRO A 34 -20.44 -14.49 -17.35
CA PRO A 34 -21.42 -13.41 -17.21
C PRO A 34 -20.78 -12.03 -17.38
N THR A 35 -21.50 -11.11 -17.98
CA THR A 35 -21.01 -9.75 -18.29
C THR A 35 -20.66 -8.92 -17.06
N ASP A 36 -21.23 -9.24 -15.91
CA ASP A 36 -20.97 -8.62 -14.60
C ASP A 36 -19.83 -9.31 -13.81
N ALA A 37 -19.30 -10.43 -14.34
CA ALA A 37 -18.17 -11.10 -13.72
C ALA A 37 -16.89 -10.28 -13.89
N LYS A 38 -16.19 -10.03 -12.77
CA LYS A 38 -14.87 -9.44 -12.80
C LYS A 38 -13.90 -10.38 -13.50
N GLU A 39 -12.86 -9.79 -14.08
CA GLU A 39 -11.81 -10.56 -14.74
C GLU A 39 -11.17 -11.55 -13.77
N PRO A 40 -11.13 -12.85 -14.12
CA PRO A 40 -10.47 -13.85 -13.29
C PRO A 40 -8.98 -13.53 -13.16
N SER A 41 -8.47 -13.54 -11.94
CA SER A 41 -7.04 -13.40 -11.65
C SER A 41 -6.45 -14.76 -11.33
N LEU A 42 -5.29 -15.03 -11.90
CA LEU A 42 -4.53 -16.25 -11.64
C LEU A 42 -3.26 -15.89 -10.88
N SER A 43 -3.01 -16.56 -9.77
CA SER A 43 -1.79 -16.36 -8.98
C SER A 43 -1.22 -17.71 -8.54
N LYS A 44 0.10 -17.80 -8.50
CA LYS A 44 0.75 -18.95 -7.86
C LYS A 44 0.85 -18.67 -6.35
N PHE A 45 0.66 -19.72 -5.58
CA PHE A 45 0.88 -19.74 -4.14
C PHE A 45 2.02 -20.71 -3.83
N SER A 46 3.01 -20.25 -3.11
CA SER A 46 4.11 -21.07 -2.63
C SER A 46 4.14 -21.02 -1.09
N LEU A 47 4.64 -22.07 -0.47
CA LEU A 47 4.93 -22.05 0.98
C LEU A 47 5.94 -20.94 1.33
N SER A 48 6.77 -20.53 0.35
CA SER A 48 7.67 -19.38 0.50
C SER A 48 6.95 -18.05 0.60
N ASP A 49 5.67 -17.97 0.24
CA ASP A 49 4.84 -16.78 0.34
C ASP A 49 4.19 -16.62 1.74
N LEU A 50 4.44 -17.59 2.62
CA LEU A 50 4.04 -17.49 4.01
C LEU A 50 5.06 -16.65 4.80
N PRO A 51 4.60 -15.80 5.71
CA PRO A 51 5.51 -15.04 6.55
C PRO A 51 6.30 -15.99 7.46
N ILE A 52 7.60 -15.75 7.57
CA ILE A 52 8.47 -16.48 8.50
C ILE A 52 8.44 -15.87 9.91
N ILE A 53 8.19 -14.57 9.98
CA ILE A 53 8.10 -13.83 11.24
C ILE A 53 6.89 -12.91 11.19
N SER A 54 6.15 -12.89 12.29
CA SER A 54 5.09 -11.91 12.56
C SER A 54 5.46 -11.08 13.78
N ILE A 55 5.52 -9.75 13.62
CA ILE A 55 6.00 -8.81 14.63
C ILE A 55 4.89 -7.82 14.94
N GLY A 56 4.45 -7.77 16.19
CA GLY A 56 3.56 -6.72 16.67
C GLY A 56 4.33 -5.45 17.01
N VAL A 57 3.82 -4.30 16.57
CA VAL A 57 4.45 -3.00 16.85
C VAL A 57 3.47 -2.12 17.60
N THR A 58 3.89 -1.67 18.78
CA THR A 58 3.14 -0.74 19.63
C THR A 58 3.97 0.51 19.89
N SER A 59 3.33 1.62 20.25
CA SER A 59 4.00 2.86 20.63
C SER A 59 3.09 3.73 21.48
N LYS A 60 3.64 4.87 21.94
CA LYS A 60 2.87 5.92 22.62
C LYS A 60 2.21 6.90 21.63
N LEU A 61 2.49 6.76 20.34
CA LEU A 61 1.96 7.59 19.27
C LEU A 61 0.48 7.25 19.01
N SER A 62 -0.23 8.16 18.38
CA SER A 62 -1.56 7.86 17.84
C SER A 62 -1.48 6.77 16.77
N SER A 63 -2.59 6.08 16.50
CA SER A 63 -2.64 5.00 15.50
C SER A 63 -2.17 5.45 14.11
N GLN A 64 -2.46 6.68 13.72
CA GLN A 64 -2.05 7.25 12.44
C GLN A 64 -0.55 7.55 12.41
N GLU A 65 -0.02 8.19 13.46
CA GLU A 65 1.41 8.49 13.56
C GLU A 65 2.25 7.21 13.61
N LEU A 66 1.78 6.19 14.34
CA LEU A 66 2.43 4.88 14.37
C LEU A 66 2.43 4.24 12.98
N TYR A 67 1.28 4.27 12.27
CA TYR A 67 1.21 3.74 10.91
C TYR A 67 2.21 4.44 9.99
N ASP A 68 2.26 5.76 10.02
CA ASP A 68 3.17 6.57 9.21
C ASP A 68 4.65 6.31 9.54
N LEU A 69 4.99 6.14 10.82
CA LEU A 69 6.34 5.78 11.27
C LEU A 69 6.73 4.39 10.76
N VAL A 70 5.83 3.43 10.89
CA VAL A 70 6.06 2.06 10.44
C VAL A 70 6.20 2.00 8.92
N ASP A 71 5.26 2.59 8.17
CA ASP A 71 5.24 2.57 6.70
C ASP A 71 6.46 3.29 6.07
N LYS A 72 6.81 4.47 6.62
CA LYS A 72 7.83 5.33 6.01
C LYS A 72 9.26 5.06 6.51
N LYS A 73 9.41 4.45 7.69
CA LYS A 73 10.71 4.28 8.34
C LYS A 73 11.01 2.83 8.70
N ILE A 74 10.18 2.19 9.53
CA ILE A 74 10.48 0.87 10.08
C ILE A 74 10.40 -0.23 9.02
N GLN A 75 9.31 -0.27 8.24
CA GLN A 75 9.13 -1.26 7.18
C GLN A 75 10.25 -1.23 6.14
N PRO A 76 10.72 -0.06 5.63
CA PRO A 76 11.86 -0.02 4.72
C PRO A 76 13.18 -0.48 5.36
N GLU A 77 13.38 -0.27 6.66
CA GLU A 77 14.57 -0.78 7.35
C GLU A 77 14.58 -2.30 7.47
N LEU A 78 13.43 -2.90 7.80
CA LEU A 78 13.28 -4.36 7.84
C LEU A 78 13.38 -4.98 6.43
N SER A 79 12.85 -4.31 5.42
CA SER A 79 12.93 -4.79 4.03
C SER A 79 14.35 -4.80 3.46
N ARG A 80 15.28 -4.06 4.05
CA ARG A 80 16.71 -4.07 3.66
C ARG A 80 17.51 -5.18 4.32
N VAL A 81 16.93 -5.93 5.24
CA VAL A 81 17.62 -7.06 5.88
C VAL A 81 17.91 -8.13 4.80
N PRO A 82 19.16 -8.63 4.71
CA PRO A 82 19.50 -9.67 3.74
C PRO A 82 18.60 -10.90 3.87
N GLY A 83 18.10 -11.39 2.74
CA GLY A 83 17.20 -12.55 2.69
C GLY A 83 15.72 -12.24 2.91
N VAL A 84 15.35 -11.01 3.27
CA VAL A 84 13.96 -10.56 3.30
C VAL A 84 13.51 -10.25 1.87
N ALA A 85 12.36 -10.81 1.47
CA ALA A 85 11.72 -10.53 0.19
C ALA A 85 10.75 -9.35 0.31
N GLN A 86 9.94 -9.36 1.35
CA GLN A 86 8.88 -8.38 1.57
C GLN A 86 8.51 -8.27 3.04
N VAL A 87 8.07 -7.09 3.44
CA VAL A 87 7.46 -6.85 4.76
C VAL A 87 6.07 -6.25 4.53
N ASN A 88 5.04 -6.95 4.99
CA ASN A 88 3.65 -6.50 4.89
C ASN A 88 3.20 -5.88 6.20
N ILE A 89 2.48 -4.77 6.11
CA ILE A 89 1.84 -4.13 7.27
C ILE A 89 0.38 -4.57 7.31
N ILE A 90 -0.05 -5.13 8.44
CA ILE A 90 -1.44 -5.53 8.69
C ILE A 90 -1.98 -4.74 9.87
N GLY A 91 -3.22 -4.26 9.73
CA GLY A 91 -3.86 -3.40 10.72
C GLY A 91 -3.44 -1.94 10.58
N GLY A 92 -3.79 -1.15 11.59
CA GLY A 92 -3.56 0.29 11.62
C GLY A 92 -4.54 1.08 10.77
N ARG A 93 -4.41 2.40 10.87
CA ARG A 93 -5.29 3.35 10.19
C ARG A 93 -4.48 4.24 9.27
N LYS A 94 -4.53 3.90 7.99
CA LYS A 94 -3.88 4.70 6.96
C LYS A 94 -4.67 5.97 6.72
N ARG A 95 -4.02 7.13 6.75
CA ARG A 95 -4.65 8.40 6.37
C ARG A 95 -5.13 8.34 4.93
N GLU A 96 -6.35 8.76 4.71
CA GLU A 96 -6.90 9.00 3.36
C GLU A 96 -7.62 10.35 3.31
N ILE A 97 -7.58 10.97 2.15
CA ILE A 97 -8.42 12.12 1.86
C ILE A 97 -9.63 11.63 1.08
N ARG A 98 -10.79 11.68 1.72
CA ARG A 98 -12.05 11.24 1.13
C ARG A 98 -12.74 12.44 0.47
N VAL A 99 -13.04 12.32 -0.81
CA VAL A 99 -13.76 13.33 -1.59
C VAL A 99 -15.16 12.80 -1.90
N ASN A 100 -16.16 13.24 -1.14
CA ASN A 100 -17.54 12.86 -1.33
C ASN A 100 -18.20 13.85 -2.29
N VAL A 101 -18.40 13.45 -3.54
CA VAL A 101 -18.92 14.31 -4.59
C VAL A 101 -20.45 14.29 -4.57
N ASP A 102 -21.07 15.46 -4.63
CA ASP A 102 -22.52 15.63 -4.73
C ASP A 102 -22.95 15.63 -6.21
N ALA A 103 -23.69 14.58 -6.62
CA ALA A 103 -24.14 14.42 -8.00
C ALA A 103 -25.05 15.56 -8.48
N LYS A 104 -25.91 16.09 -7.61
CA LYS A 104 -26.83 17.19 -7.96
C LYS A 104 -26.07 18.50 -8.20
N LYS A 105 -25.06 18.76 -7.39
CA LYS A 105 -24.20 19.95 -7.56
C LYS A 105 -23.36 19.83 -8.84
N LEU A 106 -22.80 18.63 -9.14
CA LEU A 106 -22.11 18.40 -10.40
C LEU A 106 -22.99 18.67 -11.60
N GLU A 107 -24.23 18.16 -11.59
CA GLU A 107 -25.19 18.38 -12.67
C GLU A 107 -25.53 19.87 -12.81
N GLY A 108 -25.73 20.58 -11.69
CA GLY A 108 -25.98 22.02 -11.69
C GLY A 108 -24.88 22.84 -12.35
N TYR A 109 -23.62 22.44 -12.15
CA TYR A 109 -22.43 23.06 -12.76
C TYR A 109 -22.05 22.41 -14.11
N ARG A 110 -22.81 21.46 -14.63
CA ARG A 110 -22.53 20.71 -15.87
C ARG A 110 -21.15 20.05 -15.90
N LEU A 111 -20.70 19.55 -14.75
CA LEU A 111 -19.45 18.84 -14.59
C LEU A 111 -19.69 17.33 -14.52
N SER A 112 -18.78 16.54 -15.08
CA SER A 112 -18.79 15.09 -14.92
C SER A 112 -17.85 14.64 -13.81
N ILE A 113 -18.16 13.52 -13.17
CA ILE A 113 -17.28 12.93 -12.16
C ILE A 113 -15.90 12.56 -12.74
N GLY A 114 -15.84 12.15 -14.02
CA GLY A 114 -14.60 11.85 -14.72
C GLY A 114 -13.70 13.09 -14.87
N GLN A 115 -14.28 14.26 -15.14
CA GLN A 115 -13.51 15.53 -15.17
C GLN A 115 -12.93 15.86 -13.81
N VAL A 116 -13.70 15.69 -12.73
CA VAL A 116 -13.21 15.93 -11.35
C VAL A 116 -12.07 14.98 -11.02
N GLN A 117 -12.19 13.69 -11.35
CA GLN A 117 -11.13 12.69 -11.14
C GLN A 117 -9.85 13.05 -11.91
N GLN A 118 -9.98 13.43 -13.18
CA GLN A 118 -8.82 13.82 -14.00
C GLN A 118 -8.11 15.06 -13.45
N LEU A 119 -8.86 16.07 -13.01
CA LEU A 119 -8.28 17.29 -12.45
C LEU A 119 -7.56 17.03 -11.12
N ILE A 120 -8.15 16.22 -10.23
CA ILE A 120 -7.49 15.81 -8.98
C ILE A 120 -6.21 15.03 -9.29
N ALA A 121 -6.25 14.08 -10.23
CA ALA A 121 -5.09 13.31 -10.63
C ALA A 121 -3.99 14.20 -11.22
N ALA A 122 -4.36 15.13 -12.11
CA ALA A 122 -3.42 16.07 -12.75
C ALA A 122 -2.77 17.02 -11.74
N SER A 123 -3.53 17.48 -10.74
CA SER A 123 -3.00 18.36 -9.68
C SER A 123 -2.11 17.66 -8.65
N ASN A 124 -2.06 16.33 -8.68
CA ASN A 124 -1.19 15.53 -7.78
C ASN A 124 0.06 14.98 -8.49
N LEU A 125 0.37 15.45 -9.70
CA LEU A 125 1.52 15.00 -10.48
C LEU A 125 2.72 15.93 -10.28
N GLU A 126 3.90 15.35 -10.04
CA GLU A 126 5.18 16.04 -10.17
C GLU A 126 5.64 15.94 -11.64
N ILE A 127 5.64 17.05 -12.34
CA ILE A 127 6.11 17.10 -13.73
C ILE A 127 7.51 17.69 -13.76
N PRO A 128 8.53 16.98 -14.26
CA PRO A 128 9.84 17.56 -14.48
C PRO A 128 9.73 18.62 -15.57
N ALA A 129 9.85 19.90 -15.21
CA ALA A 129 9.69 21.04 -16.14
C ALA A 129 10.93 21.31 -17.01
N GLY A 130 12.00 20.52 -16.84
CA GLY A 130 13.21 20.64 -17.63
C GLY A 130 14.43 21.11 -16.84
N LYS A 131 15.50 21.42 -17.57
CA LYS A 131 16.76 21.93 -17.01
C LYS A 131 17.07 23.28 -17.62
N LEU A 132 17.24 24.30 -16.79
CA LEU A 132 17.85 25.55 -17.20
C LEU A 132 19.37 25.38 -17.23
N LYS A 133 19.95 25.43 -18.42
CA LYS A 133 21.39 25.47 -18.59
C LYS A 133 21.84 26.93 -18.75
N THR A 134 22.52 27.44 -17.74
CA THR A 134 23.30 28.67 -17.86
C THR A 134 24.77 28.28 -18.15
N ARG A 135 25.59 29.19 -18.64
CA ARG A 135 26.99 28.90 -19.03
C ARG A 135 27.84 28.24 -17.94
N GLU A 136 27.46 28.37 -16.66
CA GLU A 136 28.21 27.84 -15.50
C GLU A 136 27.44 26.84 -14.65
N ASN A 137 26.09 26.76 -14.72
CA ASN A 137 25.29 25.91 -13.87
C ASN A 137 24.12 25.25 -14.62
N SER A 138 23.78 24.02 -14.21
CA SER A 138 22.58 23.31 -14.67
C SER A 138 21.61 23.15 -13.50
N THR A 139 20.53 23.91 -13.49
CA THR A 139 19.49 23.85 -12.45
C THR A 139 18.28 23.09 -12.99
N SER A 140 17.91 22.00 -12.31
CA SER A 140 16.69 21.26 -12.62
C SER A 140 15.48 22.00 -12.04
N ILE A 141 14.52 22.36 -12.89
CA ILE A 141 13.24 22.92 -12.45
C ILE A 141 12.25 21.75 -12.33
N ARG A 142 11.64 21.60 -11.15
CA ARG A 142 10.50 20.71 -10.91
C ARG A 142 9.28 21.56 -10.68
N LEU A 143 8.22 21.32 -11.42
CA LEU A 143 6.88 21.81 -11.08
C LEU A 143 6.34 20.89 -9.99
N LEU A 144 6.28 21.40 -8.76
CA LEU A 144 5.65 20.72 -7.64
C LEU A 144 4.14 20.94 -7.73
N GLY A 145 3.44 20.07 -8.46
CA GLY A 145 1.99 20.04 -8.52
C GLY A 145 1.35 19.24 -7.38
N LYS A 146 2.16 18.69 -6.46
CA LYS A 146 1.66 17.83 -5.40
C LYS A 146 0.90 18.63 -4.36
N ILE A 147 -0.37 18.29 -4.18
CA ILE A 147 -1.22 18.85 -3.12
C ILE A 147 -0.62 18.46 -1.77
N GLN A 148 -0.24 19.47 -0.98
CA GLN A 148 0.43 19.28 0.31
C GLN A 148 -0.55 19.20 1.49
N ASP A 149 -1.71 19.85 1.37
CA ASP A 149 -2.73 19.86 2.39
C ASP A 149 -4.16 19.78 1.83
N VAL A 150 -5.10 19.48 2.72
CA VAL A 150 -6.52 19.34 2.39
C VAL A 150 -7.15 20.68 1.95
N ALA A 151 -6.63 21.81 2.43
CA ALA A 151 -7.14 23.13 2.08
C ALA A 151 -6.82 23.44 0.61
N GLN A 152 -5.64 23.08 0.12
CA GLN A 152 -5.29 23.19 -1.30
C GLN A 152 -6.23 22.34 -2.17
N LEU A 153 -6.53 21.11 -1.73
CA LEU A 153 -7.46 20.25 -2.45
C LEU A 153 -8.88 20.82 -2.50
N ARG A 154 -9.38 21.35 -1.38
CA ARG A 154 -10.70 22.02 -1.32
C ARG A 154 -10.80 23.21 -2.27
N ASN A 155 -9.72 23.96 -2.41
CA ASN A 155 -9.63 25.16 -3.26
C ASN A 155 -9.24 24.83 -4.72
N LEU A 156 -9.14 23.57 -5.09
CA LEU A 156 -8.83 23.17 -6.46
C LEU A 156 -9.91 23.67 -7.42
N THR A 157 -9.54 24.51 -8.39
CA THR A 157 -10.44 25.03 -9.42
C THR A 157 -10.75 23.92 -10.42
N LEU A 158 -12.02 23.53 -10.55
CA LEU A 158 -12.50 22.51 -11.46
C LEU A 158 -12.88 23.10 -12.83
N ALA A 159 -13.46 24.31 -12.83
CA ALA A 159 -13.87 25.02 -14.04
C ALA A 159 -14.00 26.50 -13.77
N SER A 160 -14.07 27.30 -14.84
CA SER A 160 -14.48 28.70 -14.77
C SER A 160 -15.70 28.90 -15.68
N GLN A 161 -16.78 29.40 -15.12
CA GLN A 161 -18.02 29.71 -15.86
C GLN A 161 -18.40 31.17 -15.65
N ASN A 162 -18.53 31.93 -16.73
CA ASN A 162 -18.86 33.37 -16.70
C ASN A 162 -17.94 34.19 -15.79
N GLY A 163 -16.64 33.83 -15.70
CA GLY A 163 -15.66 34.51 -14.83
C GLY A 163 -15.72 34.09 -13.36
N VAL A 164 -16.59 33.15 -12.97
CA VAL A 164 -16.67 32.59 -11.62
C VAL A 164 -15.94 31.24 -11.60
N GLU A 165 -15.00 31.10 -10.68
CA GLU A 165 -14.31 29.83 -10.44
C GLU A 165 -15.20 28.88 -9.66
N ILE A 166 -15.34 27.65 -10.19
CA ILE A 166 -16.01 26.55 -9.50
C ILE A 166 -14.90 25.70 -8.87
N ARG A 167 -14.93 25.60 -7.55
CA ARG A 167 -13.94 24.85 -6.77
C ARG A 167 -14.45 23.48 -6.38
N LEU A 168 -13.53 22.60 -6.00
CA LEU A 168 -13.89 21.26 -5.52
C LEU A 168 -14.82 21.32 -4.30
N SER A 169 -14.62 22.28 -3.38
CA SER A 169 -15.49 22.52 -2.23
C SER A 169 -16.95 22.88 -2.59
N ASP A 170 -17.19 23.38 -3.80
CA ASP A 170 -18.56 23.73 -4.23
C ASP A 170 -19.39 22.50 -4.60
N VAL A 171 -18.72 21.43 -5.05
CA VAL A 171 -19.36 20.20 -5.57
C VAL A 171 -19.05 18.96 -4.73
N ALA A 172 -18.13 19.04 -3.76
CA ALA A 172 -17.74 17.92 -2.94
C ALA A 172 -17.43 18.31 -1.50
N ASP A 173 -17.64 17.38 -0.59
CA ASP A 173 -17.13 17.44 0.77
C ASP A 173 -15.78 16.70 0.83
N VAL A 174 -14.74 17.43 1.25
CA VAL A 174 -13.37 16.91 1.34
C VAL A 174 -13.02 16.70 2.80
N GLN A 175 -12.86 15.43 3.18
CA GLN A 175 -12.57 15.01 4.54
C GLN A 175 -11.17 14.42 4.65
N ASP A 176 -10.42 14.87 5.66
CA ASP A 176 -9.21 14.19 6.12
C ASP A 176 -9.64 13.12 7.11
N THR A 177 -9.50 11.89 6.73
CA THR A 177 -10.02 10.76 7.50
C THR A 177 -9.05 9.57 7.46
N GLU A 178 -9.46 8.48 8.04
CA GLU A 178 -8.72 7.24 8.03
C GLU A 178 -9.42 6.22 7.12
N LYS A 179 -8.63 5.47 6.35
CA LYS A 179 -9.17 4.33 5.60
C LYS A 179 -9.76 3.33 6.59
N GLU A 180 -10.94 2.80 6.28
CA GLU A 180 -11.51 1.72 7.07
C GLU A 180 -10.53 0.54 7.15
N ALA A 181 -10.30 0.06 8.37
CA ALA A 181 -9.40 -1.04 8.60
C ALA A 181 -10.00 -2.34 8.05
N GLU A 182 -9.42 -2.88 6.98
CA GLU A 182 -9.82 -4.17 6.41
C GLU A 182 -9.43 -5.35 7.32
N LYS A 183 -8.37 -5.17 8.11
CA LYS A 183 -7.84 -6.15 9.05
C LYS A 183 -7.46 -5.44 10.35
N ILE A 184 -7.77 -6.05 11.47
CA ILE A 184 -7.42 -5.56 12.80
C ILE A 184 -6.41 -6.53 13.40
N ALA A 185 -5.26 -6.01 13.82
CA ALA A 185 -4.30 -6.74 14.62
C ALA A 185 -4.40 -6.28 16.09
N ARG A 186 -4.33 -7.22 17.01
CA ARG A 186 -4.35 -6.96 18.46
C ARG A 186 -3.31 -7.81 19.15
N ILE A 187 -2.63 -7.22 20.12
CA ILE A 187 -1.78 -7.91 21.09
C ILE A 187 -2.22 -7.44 22.47
N ASP A 188 -2.45 -8.37 23.37
CA ASP A 188 -2.94 -8.10 24.75
C ASP A 188 -4.17 -7.18 24.79
N GLN A 189 -5.11 -7.40 23.85
CA GLN A 189 -6.36 -6.64 23.66
C GLN A 189 -6.18 -5.20 23.17
N GLU A 190 -4.95 -4.72 23.00
CA GLU A 190 -4.66 -3.41 22.41
C GLU A 190 -4.51 -3.49 20.89
N ASN A 191 -5.02 -2.49 20.18
CA ASN A 191 -4.83 -2.39 18.75
C ASN A 191 -3.35 -2.16 18.46
N THR A 192 -2.79 -2.96 17.55
CA THR A 192 -1.39 -2.91 17.16
C THR A 192 -1.25 -2.94 15.65
N LEU A 193 -0.05 -2.67 15.17
CA LEU A 193 0.35 -3.01 13.81
C LEU A 193 1.06 -4.35 13.81
N LEU A 194 0.72 -5.20 12.85
CA LEU A 194 1.42 -6.46 12.64
C LEU A 194 2.27 -6.34 11.38
N LEU A 195 3.57 -6.58 11.52
CA LEU A 195 4.51 -6.69 10.40
C LEU A 195 4.73 -8.16 10.10
N GLN A 196 4.43 -8.56 8.89
CA GLN A 196 4.70 -9.90 8.40
C GLN A 196 5.91 -9.89 7.47
N VAL A 197 6.97 -10.58 7.87
CA VAL A 197 8.22 -10.67 7.13
C VAL A 197 8.21 -11.94 6.29
N LEU A 198 8.37 -11.80 4.99
CA LEU A 198 8.51 -12.89 4.02
C LEU A 198 9.97 -12.99 3.61
N LYS A 199 10.49 -14.22 3.55
CA LYS A 199 11.86 -14.46 3.09
C LYS A 199 11.93 -14.62 1.57
N GLN A 200 13.10 -14.39 0.99
CA GLN A 200 13.40 -14.80 -0.39
C GLN A 200 13.37 -16.33 -0.50
N THR A 201 13.00 -16.83 -1.67
CA THR A 201 12.78 -18.26 -1.88
C THR A 201 13.98 -19.12 -1.50
N ASP A 202 15.19 -18.65 -1.81
CA ASP A 202 16.48 -19.30 -1.60
C ASP A 202 17.14 -18.96 -0.25
N ALA A 203 16.57 -18.03 0.52
CA ALA A 203 17.12 -17.63 1.80
C ALA A 203 16.87 -18.67 2.91
N ASN A 204 17.85 -18.83 3.81
CA ASN A 204 17.69 -19.64 5.01
C ASN A 204 16.81 -18.94 6.04
N ALA A 205 15.70 -19.58 6.44
CA ALA A 205 14.71 -18.98 7.35
C ALA A 205 15.28 -18.60 8.71
N VAL A 206 16.16 -19.45 9.29
CA VAL A 206 16.76 -19.23 10.60
C VAL A 206 17.69 -18.01 10.57
N SER A 207 18.58 -17.95 9.56
CA SER A 207 19.49 -16.80 9.42
C SER A 207 18.75 -15.49 9.19
N VAL A 208 17.68 -15.50 8.41
CA VAL A 208 16.84 -14.31 8.18
C VAL A 208 16.13 -13.90 9.48
N SER A 209 15.61 -14.87 10.24
CA SER A 209 14.98 -14.61 11.54
C SER A 209 15.93 -13.93 12.51
N GLU A 210 17.14 -14.45 12.66
CA GLU A 210 18.17 -13.87 13.54
C GLU A 210 18.53 -12.42 13.15
N LEU A 211 18.72 -12.16 11.84
CA LEU A 211 19.00 -10.82 11.34
C LEU A 211 17.84 -9.86 11.56
N VAL A 212 16.60 -10.33 11.39
CA VAL A 212 15.40 -9.52 11.64
C VAL A 212 15.27 -9.21 13.13
N ARG A 213 15.45 -10.20 14.03
CA ARG A 213 15.44 -9.98 15.49
C ARG A 213 16.46 -8.93 15.91
N LYS A 214 17.69 -9.02 15.41
CA LYS A 214 18.75 -8.02 15.67
C LYS A 214 18.34 -6.64 15.14
N LYS A 215 17.67 -6.58 13.99
CA LYS A 215 17.18 -5.33 13.42
C LYS A 215 16.04 -4.74 14.24
N MET A 216 15.15 -5.58 14.80
CA MET A 216 14.10 -5.13 15.72
C MET A 216 14.68 -4.39 16.93
N GLU A 217 15.71 -4.95 17.57
CA GLU A 217 16.39 -4.32 18.71
C GLU A 217 16.97 -2.94 18.33
N GLN A 218 17.59 -2.82 17.14
CA GLN A 218 18.09 -1.55 16.64
C GLN A 218 17.00 -0.52 16.42
N VAL A 219 15.87 -0.95 15.86
CA VAL A 219 14.68 -0.10 15.63
C VAL A 219 14.11 0.39 16.95
N GLU A 220 13.95 -0.49 17.94
CA GLU A 220 13.49 -0.10 19.27
C GLU A 220 14.38 0.93 19.94
N GLN A 221 15.70 0.78 19.83
CA GLN A 221 16.65 1.75 20.35
C GLN A 221 16.54 3.10 19.62
N THR A 222 16.41 3.06 18.30
CA THR A 222 16.32 4.27 17.47
C THR A 222 15.05 5.07 17.79
N TYR A 223 13.92 4.39 17.98
CA TYR A 223 12.61 5.01 18.21
C TYR A 223 12.13 4.87 19.66
N LYS A 224 13.10 4.82 20.60
CA LYS A 224 12.81 4.72 22.03
C LYS A 224 12.01 5.91 22.57
N ASN A 225 12.24 7.10 22.05
CA ASN A 225 11.55 8.32 22.48
C ASN A 225 10.07 8.28 22.11
N GLU A 226 9.72 7.69 20.98
CA GLU A 226 8.36 7.47 20.51
C GLU A 226 7.68 6.31 21.24
N GLY A 227 8.42 5.61 22.08
CA GLY A 227 7.96 4.46 22.86
C GLY A 227 7.65 3.24 22.00
N VAL A 228 8.34 3.09 20.85
CA VAL A 228 8.18 1.93 19.98
C VAL A 228 8.65 0.67 20.67
N LYS A 229 7.79 -0.35 20.66
CA LYS A 229 8.10 -1.71 21.10
C LYS A 229 7.73 -2.68 20.00
N MET A 230 8.59 -3.66 19.79
CA MET A 230 8.42 -4.70 18.77
C MET A 230 8.34 -6.05 19.46
N LEU A 231 7.18 -6.67 19.39
CA LEU A 231 6.90 -7.96 20.03
C LEU A 231 6.89 -9.06 18.96
N LEU A 232 7.68 -10.09 19.17
CA LEU A 232 7.66 -11.27 18.31
C LEU A 232 6.35 -12.04 18.60
N ALA A 233 5.42 -12.03 17.64
CA ALA A 233 4.16 -12.74 17.77
C ALA A 233 4.27 -14.19 17.30
N GLU A 234 5.05 -14.43 16.23
CA GLU A 234 5.27 -15.75 15.65
C GLU A 234 6.61 -15.80 14.95
N ASP A 235 7.32 -16.92 15.07
CA ASP A 235 8.54 -17.23 14.32
C ASP A 235 8.50 -18.69 13.87
N THR A 236 8.22 -18.90 12.60
CA THR A 236 8.15 -20.28 12.02
C THR A 236 9.52 -20.89 11.80
N SER A 237 10.62 -20.11 11.88
CA SER A 237 11.96 -20.64 11.73
C SER A 237 12.37 -21.57 12.89
N GLU A 238 11.77 -21.41 14.07
CA GLU A 238 12.02 -22.26 15.22
C GLU A 238 11.59 -23.71 14.99
N PHE A 239 10.52 -23.93 14.21
CA PHE A 239 10.09 -25.27 13.82
C PHE A 239 11.11 -25.95 12.89
N THR A 240 11.84 -25.18 12.10
CA THR A 240 12.89 -25.70 11.18
C THR A 240 14.15 -26.11 11.94
N LEU A 241 14.42 -25.53 13.12
CA LEU A 241 15.54 -25.91 13.98
C LEU A 241 15.25 -27.19 14.79
N ALA A 242 13.97 -27.47 15.04
CA ALA A 242 13.53 -28.61 15.86
C ALA A 242 13.30 -29.90 15.02
N ALA A 243 13.34 -29.81 13.66
CA ALA A 243 13.18 -30.92 12.73
C ALA A 243 14.51 -31.44 12.21
#